data_fae3e982ed6deccd0a352fe6227d171f
#
_entry.id   fae3e982ed6deccd0a352fe6227d171f
#
_cell.length_a   1.000
_cell.length_b   1.000
_cell.length_c   1.000
_cell.angle_alpha   90.00
_cell.angle_beta   90.00
_cell.angle_gamma   90.00
#
_symmetry.space_group_name_H-M   'P 1'
#
loop_
_entity.id
_entity.type
_entity.pdbx_description
1 polymer ?
#
loop_
_entity_poly.entity_id
_entity_poly.type
_entity_poly.pdbx_seq_one_letter_code
_entity_poly.pdbx_strand_id
1 'polypeptide(L)'
;MHELEATSIGYIALVAAAALAAILERLHALRHETRLLESGAEEVAPWVYRLMVPVYIAVFPAAIAEHVVLGRRPPAPFAAAMVVLFLSAKGLKLWAIRSLGDLWTMRVILPRPLRVVTAGPYRHVRHPNYVAVLVEVTVLPLAGGAWITGSAAAVLFLALLRARVLTEERALLARPEYAAAMGDRRRFVPGGGR
;
A
#
# COMPACT_ATOMS: atom_id res chain seq x y z
N MET A 1 20.97 -24.48 -16.08
CA MET A 1 19.52 -24.59 -16.41
C MET A 1 18.69 -24.75 -15.15
N HIS A 2 18.93 -25.72 -14.28
CA HIS A 2 18.20 -25.94 -13.02
C HIS A 2 18.17 -24.75 -12.05
N GLU A 3 19.27 -24.04 -11.86
CA GLU A 3 19.29 -22.86 -10.97
C GLU A 3 18.46 -21.68 -11.48
N LEU A 4 18.43 -21.48 -12.80
CA LEU A 4 17.62 -20.41 -13.41
C LEU A 4 16.12 -20.71 -13.32
N GLU A 5 15.73 -21.98 -13.43
CA GLU A 5 14.35 -22.42 -13.23
C GLU A 5 13.93 -22.26 -11.77
N ALA A 6 14.79 -22.67 -10.82
CA ALA A 6 14.51 -22.55 -9.40
C ALA A 6 14.33 -21.08 -8.96
N THR A 7 15.16 -20.17 -9.48
CA THR A 7 15.04 -18.73 -9.19
C THR A 7 13.73 -18.16 -9.74
N SER A 8 13.32 -18.57 -10.94
CA SER A 8 12.05 -18.13 -11.54
C SER A 8 10.85 -18.65 -10.77
N ILE A 9 10.87 -19.92 -10.36
CA ILE A 9 9.81 -20.52 -9.53
C ILE A 9 9.71 -19.77 -8.20
N GLY A 10 10.85 -19.48 -7.55
CA GLY A 10 10.87 -18.73 -6.29
C GLY A 10 10.27 -17.32 -6.42
N TYR A 11 10.59 -16.61 -7.49
CA TYR A 11 10.02 -15.29 -7.74
C TYR A 11 8.51 -15.34 -8.02
N ILE A 12 8.06 -16.26 -8.88
CA ILE A 12 6.64 -16.45 -9.19
C ILE A 12 5.86 -16.81 -7.91
N ALA A 13 6.42 -17.70 -7.08
CA ALA A 13 5.83 -18.06 -5.78
C ALA A 13 5.73 -16.84 -4.84
N LEU A 14 6.75 -15.98 -4.80
CA LEU A 14 6.72 -14.73 -4.03
C LEU A 14 5.60 -13.80 -4.51
N VAL A 15 5.47 -13.59 -5.83
CA VAL A 15 4.41 -12.75 -6.40
C VAL A 15 3.03 -13.34 -6.13
N ALA A 16 2.86 -14.66 -6.26
CA ALA A 16 1.60 -15.34 -5.93
C ALA A 16 1.24 -15.20 -4.44
N ALA A 17 2.22 -15.36 -3.54
CA ALA A 17 2.01 -15.17 -2.11
C ALA A 17 1.65 -13.71 -1.78
N ALA A 18 2.26 -12.73 -2.46
CA ALA A 18 1.93 -11.32 -2.32
C ALA A 18 0.50 -11.01 -2.81
N ALA A 19 0.09 -11.60 -3.94
CA ALA A 19 -1.27 -11.48 -4.46
C ALA A 19 -2.30 -12.10 -3.51
N LEU A 20 -2.02 -13.28 -2.96
CA LEU A 20 -2.88 -13.91 -1.96
C LEU A 20 -3.01 -13.05 -0.70
N ALA A 21 -1.90 -12.50 -0.19
CA ALA A 21 -1.92 -11.58 0.93
C ALA A 21 -2.80 -10.34 0.63
N ALA A 22 -2.71 -9.78 -0.58
CA ALA A 22 -3.55 -8.65 -1.00
C ALA A 22 -5.05 -9.00 -1.03
N ILE A 23 -5.40 -10.23 -1.46
CA ILE A 23 -6.78 -10.73 -1.42
C ILE A 23 -7.27 -10.83 0.03
N LEU A 24 -6.47 -11.42 0.92
CA LEU A 24 -6.81 -11.54 2.34
C LEU A 24 -6.98 -10.17 3.01
N GLU A 25 -6.09 -9.22 2.71
CA GLU A 25 -6.21 -7.83 3.14
C GLU A 25 -7.51 -7.20 2.62
N ARG A 26 -7.89 -7.46 1.36
CA ARG A 26 -9.16 -6.95 0.80
C ARG A 26 -10.38 -7.53 1.52
N LEU A 27 -10.39 -8.83 1.76
CA LEU A 27 -11.48 -9.49 2.49
C LEU A 27 -11.61 -8.96 3.92
N HIS A 28 -10.48 -8.69 4.57
CA HIS A 28 -10.45 -8.08 5.89
C HIS A 28 -11.02 -6.64 5.87
N ALA A 29 -10.58 -5.82 4.91
CA ALA A 29 -11.07 -4.45 4.76
C ALA A 29 -12.57 -4.39 4.45
N LEU A 30 -13.09 -5.30 3.64
CA LEU A 30 -14.52 -5.35 3.30
C LEU A 30 -15.42 -5.44 4.54
N ARG A 31 -15.02 -6.26 5.52
CA ARG A 31 -15.79 -6.40 6.78
C ARG A 31 -15.86 -5.09 7.55
N HIS A 32 -14.76 -4.33 7.60
CA HIS A 32 -14.73 -3.03 8.26
C HIS A 32 -15.52 -1.99 7.48
N GLU A 33 -15.34 -1.94 6.16
CA GLU A 33 -16.05 -1.03 5.25
C GLU A 33 -17.58 -1.15 5.39
N THR A 34 -18.08 -2.40 5.35
CA THR A 34 -19.53 -2.65 5.51
C THR A 34 -20.02 -2.16 6.86
N ARG A 35 -19.37 -2.53 7.96
CA ARG A 35 -19.78 -2.10 9.32
C ARG A 35 -19.76 -0.58 9.50
N LEU A 36 -18.72 0.08 8.97
CA LEU A 36 -18.62 1.54 9.06
C LEU A 36 -19.72 2.23 8.27
N LEU A 37 -20.02 1.78 7.06
CA LEU A 37 -21.10 2.35 6.24
C LEU A 37 -22.47 2.11 6.85
N GLU A 38 -22.75 0.93 7.38
CA GLU A 38 -23.97 0.62 8.12
C GLU A 38 -24.15 1.50 9.37
N SER A 39 -23.05 1.93 9.99
CA SER A 39 -23.07 2.87 11.12
C SER A 39 -23.17 4.35 10.73
N GLY A 40 -23.41 4.66 9.45
CA GLY A 40 -23.56 6.02 8.95
C GLY A 40 -22.26 6.76 8.64
N ALA A 41 -21.15 6.03 8.45
CA ALA A 41 -19.89 6.63 8.01
C ALA A 41 -20.01 7.14 6.56
N GLU A 42 -19.19 8.13 6.22
CA GLU A 42 -19.19 8.78 4.91
C GLU A 42 -18.00 8.29 4.07
N GLU A 43 -18.27 7.86 2.82
CA GLU A 43 -17.21 7.56 1.86
C GLU A 43 -16.78 8.82 1.12
N VAL A 44 -15.48 9.09 1.14
CA VAL A 44 -14.87 10.25 0.49
C VAL A 44 -14.16 9.82 -0.79
N ALA A 45 -14.43 10.54 -1.89
CA ALA A 45 -13.77 10.38 -3.20
C ALA A 45 -13.67 8.92 -3.68
N PRO A 46 -14.79 8.18 -3.83
CA PRO A 46 -14.78 6.77 -4.22
C PRO A 46 -14.11 6.51 -5.58
N TRP A 47 -14.04 7.51 -6.44
CA TRP A 47 -13.41 7.42 -7.75
C TRP A 47 -11.91 7.12 -7.67
N VAL A 48 -11.20 7.64 -6.66
CA VAL A 48 -9.76 7.38 -6.48
C VAL A 48 -9.50 5.90 -6.25
N TYR A 49 -10.29 5.30 -5.36
CA TYR A 49 -10.20 3.87 -5.08
C TYR A 49 -10.48 3.03 -6.34
N ARG A 50 -11.52 3.40 -7.12
CA ARG A 50 -11.88 2.70 -8.36
C ARG A 50 -10.76 2.73 -9.39
N LEU A 51 -9.95 3.80 -9.45
CA LEU A 51 -8.78 3.89 -10.33
C LEU A 51 -7.56 3.13 -9.77
N MET A 52 -7.37 3.13 -8.45
CA MET A 52 -6.21 2.47 -7.83
C MET A 52 -6.27 0.95 -7.91
N VAL A 53 -7.46 0.36 -7.74
CA VAL A 53 -7.63 -1.10 -7.68
C VAL A 53 -7.16 -1.82 -8.94
N PRO A 54 -7.60 -1.46 -10.16
CA PRO A 54 -7.15 -2.15 -11.36
C PRO A 54 -5.64 -2.01 -11.59
N VAL A 55 -5.06 -0.83 -11.29
CA VAL A 55 -3.61 -0.63 -11.38
C VAL A 55 -2.88 -1.55 -10.39
N TYR A 56 -3.35 -1.63 -9.14
CA TYR A 56 -2.76 -2.50 -8.12
C TYR A 56 -2.81 -3.98 -8.53
N ILE A 57 -3.97 -4.45 -9.00
CA ILE A 57 -4.15 -5.84 -9.41
C ILE A 57 -3.27 -6.17 -10.63
N ALA A 58 -3.18 -5.25 -11.60
CA ALA A 58 -2.40 -5.47 -12.82
C ALA A 58 -0.90 -5.64 -12.58
N VAL A 59 -0.36 -5.10 -11.47
CA VAL A 59 1.07 -5.25 -11.13
C VAL A 59 1.50 -6.71 -11.02
N PHE A 60 0.68 -7.57 -10.42
CA PHE A 60 1.05 -8.97 -10.19
C PHE A 60 1.22 -9.77 -11.49
N PRO A 61 0.21 -9.87 -12.37
CA PRO A 61 0.36 -10.59 -13.61
C PRO A 61 1.37 -9.92 -14.56
N ALA A 62 1.45 -8.58 -14.59
CA ALA A 62 2.42 -7.86 -15.42
C ALA A 62 3.86 -8.16 -14.99
N ALA A 63 4.13 -8.20 -13.69
CA ALA A 63 5.45 -8.55 -13.15
C ALA A 63 5.88 -9.97 -13.53
N ILE A 64 4.96 -10.94 -13.45
CA ILE A 64 5.23 -12.32 -13.89
C ILE A 64 5.45 -12.37 -15.40
N ALA A 65 4.57 -11.73 -16.17
CA ALA A 65 4.67 -11.73 -17.63
C ALA A 65 6.00 -11.12 -18.10
N GLU A 66 6.38 -9.95 -17.57
CA GLU A 66 7.65 -9.32 -17.92
C GLU A 66 8.85 -10.19 -17.53
N HIS A 67 8.83 -10.78 -16.32
CA HIS A 67 9.88 -11.67 -15.85
C HIS A 67 10.07 -12.88 -16.77
N VAL A 68 8.97 -13.51 -17.21
CA VAL A 68 9.00 -14.71 -18.06
C VAL A 68 9.37 -14.34 -19.50
N VAL A 69 8.72 -13.32 -20.08
CA VAL A 69 8.89 -12.96 -21.49
C VAL A 69 10.26 -12.36 -21.78
N LEU A 70 10.73 -11.44 -20.92
CA LEU A 70 12.00 -10.76 -21.15
C LEU A 70 13.20 -11.51 -20.54
N GLY A 71 12.97 -12.50 -19.70
CA GLY A 71 14.03 -13.35 -19.14
C GLY A 71 15.08 -12.58 -18.32
N ARG A 72 14.84 -11.32 -17.99
CA ARG A 72 15.77 -10.48 -17.25
C ARG A 72 15.93 -10.98 -15.82
N ARG A 73 17.18 -11.00 -15.35
CA ARG A 73 17.51 -11.42 -13.99
C ARG A 73 18.37 -10.35 -13.35
N PRO A 74 17.92 -9.72 -12.26
CA PRO A 74 18.74 -8.79 -11.53
C PRO A 74 19.88 -9.52 -10.81
N PRO A 75 20.99 -8.84 -10.51
CA PRO A 75 22.03 -9.40 -9.65
C PRO A 75 21.43 -9.86 -8.30
N ALA A 76 21.91 -11.02 -7.80
CA ALA A 76 21.36 -11.61 -6.57
C ALA A 76 21.35 -10.64 -5.36
N PRO A 77 22.37 -9.82 -5.11
CA PRO A 77 22.33 -8.84 -4.02
C PRO A 77 21.21 -7.79 -4.20
N PHE A 78 20.97 -7.36 -5.44
CA PHE A 78 19.88 -6.42 -5.74
C PHE A 78 18.51 -7.07 -5.51
N ALA A 79 18.30 -8.29 -6.04
CA ALA A 79 17.06 -9.03 -5.82
C ALA A 79 16.79 -9.22 -4.32
N ALA A 80 17.80 -9.64 -3.56
CA ALA A 80 17.70 -9.80 -2.11
C ALA A 80 17.34 -8.47 -1.40
N ALA A 81 17.96 -7.36 -1.80
CA ALA A 81 17.63 -6.05 -1.25
C ALA A 81 16.17 -5.65 -1.53
N MET A 82 15.66 -5.91 -2.76
CA MET A 82 14.27 -5.64 -3.10
C MET A 82 13.30 -6.51 -2.30
N VAL A 83 13.62 -7.79 -2.07
CA VAL A 83 12.83 -8.68 -1.20
C VAL A 83 12.82 -8.18 0.24
N VAL A 84 13.95 -7.76 0.79
CA VAL A 84 14.04 -7.20 2.15
C VAL A 84 13.18 -5.94 2.26
N LEU A 85 13.25 -5.03 1.28
CA LEU A 85 12.41 -3.83 1.24
C LEU A 85 10.92 -4.18 1.15
N PHE A 86 10.55 -5.17 0.34
CA PHE A 86 9.17 -5.67 0.24
C PHE A 86 8.67 -6.20 1.60
N LEU A 87 9.45 -7.05 2.26
CA LEU A 87 9.07 -7.60 3.57
C LEU A 87 9.00 -6.50 4.64
N SER A 88 9.90 -5.53 4.61
CA SER A 88 9.87 -4.36 5.50
C SER A 88 8.61 -3.52 5.28
N ALA A 89 8.24 -3.29 4.01
CA ALA A 89 7.00 -2.60 3.66
C ALA A 89 5.77 -3.37 4.14
N LYS A 90 5.75 -4.71 3.98
CA LYS A 90 4.70 -5.57 4.54
C LYS A 90 4.62 -5.46 6.08
N GLY A 91 5.76 -5.45 6.75
CA GLY A 91 5.82 -5.23 8.20
C GLY A 91 5.23 -3.89 8.63
N LEU A 92 5.61 -2.80 7.94
CA LEU A 92 5.06 -1.46 8.18
C LEU A 92 3.55 -1.42 7.93
N LYS A 93 3.09 -2.05 6.83
CA LYS A 93 1.67 -2.14 6.50
C LYS A 93 0.87 -2.87 7.57
N LEU A 94 1.35 -4.04 8.00
CA LEU A 94 0.71 -4.81 9.06
C LEU A 94 0.67 -4.03 10.39
N TRP A 95 1.73 -3.29 10.71
CA TRP A 95 1.75 -2.42 11.89
C TRP A 95 0.71 -1.31 11.78
N ALA A 96 0.60 -0.66 10.60
CA ALA A 96 -0.41 0.35 10.34
C ALA A 96 -1.84 -0.21 10.45
N ILE A 97 -2.10 -1.39 9.83
CA ILE A 97 -3.40 -2.08 9.88
C ILE A 97 -3.79 -2.40 11.33
N ARG A 98 -2.88 -3.00 12.10
CA ARG A 98 -3.14 -3.34 13.51
C ARG A 98 -3.41 -2.11 14.37
N SER A 99 -2.73 -1.00 14.07
CA SER A 99 -2.92 0.25 14.83
C SER A 99 -4.26 0.91 14.56
N LEU A 100 -4.79 0.81 13.33
CA LEU A 100 -6.13 1.31 12.96
C LEU A 100 -7.26 0.37 13.43
N GLY A 101 -6.97 -0.94 13.53
CA GLY A 101 -7.99 -1.92 13.90
C GLY A 101 -9.18 -1.89 12.95
N ASP A 102 -10.38 -1.75 13.51
CA ASP A 102 -11.65 -1.71 12.77
C ASP A 102 -11.84 -0.46 11.89
N LEU A 103 -11.01 0.56 12.08
CA LEU A 103 -10.98 1.76 11.21
C LEU A 103 -10.18 1.56 9.93
N TRP A 104 -9.41 0.47 9.83
CA TRP A 104 -8.65 0.22 8.62
C TRP A 104 -9.55 -0.22 7.47
N THR A 105 -9.50 0.54 6.38
CA THR A 105 -10.27 0.32 5.16
C THR A 105 -9.41 0.58 3.94
N MET A 106 -9.74 -0.01 2.79
CA MET A 106 -9.09 0.31 1.53
C MET A 106 -9.70 1.53 0.84
N ARG A 107 -10.98 1.82 1.11
CA ARG A 107 -11.65 3.06 0.72
C ARG A 107 -11.39 4.15 1.76
N VAL A 108 -11.61 5.40 1.43
CA VAL A 108 -11.57 6.49 2.41
C VAL A 108 -12.96 6.60 3.04
N ILE A 109 -13.12 6.06 4.23
CA ILE A 109 -14.38 6.04 4.97
C ILE A 109 -14.18 6.73 6.31
N LEU A 110 -14.94 7.79 6.55
CA LEU A 110 -14.87 8.58 7.76
C LEU A 110 -16.02 8.22 8.71
N PRO A 111 -15.74 7.63 9.88
CA PRO A 111 -16.77 7.30 10.86
C PRO A 111 -17.42 8.54 11.45
N ARG A 112 -18.64 8.40 11.97
CA ARG A 112 -19.37 9.41 12.72
C ARG A 112 -19.80 8.84 14.07
N PRO A 113 -19.26 9.36 15.23
CA PRO A 113 -18.26 10.42 15.36
C PRO A 113 -16.88 10.00 14.84
N LEU A 114 -16.05 10.98 14.45
CA LEU A 114 -14.70 10.70 13.96
C LEU A 114 -13.83 10.14 15.09
N ARG A 115 -13.17 9.03 14.84
CA ARG A 115 -12.18 8.42 15.74
C ARG A 115 -10.78 8.62 15.16
N VAL A 116 -9.90 9.28 15.90
CA VAL A 116 -8.53 9.58 15.46
C VAL A 116 -7.55 8.63 16.12
N VAL A 117 -6.79 7.87 15.30
CA VAL A 117 -5.74 6.97 15.79
C VAL A 117 -4.39 7.68 15.72
N THR A 118 -3.74 7.80 16.88
CA THR A 118 -2.42 8.42 17.02
C THR A 118 -1.35 7.42 17.49
N ALA A 119 -1.69 6.14 17.57
CA ALA A 119 -0.82 5.05 18.03
C ALA A 119 -0.01 4.43 16.87
N GLY A 120 0.94 3.57 17.24
CA GLY A 120 1.74 2.84 16.28
C GLY A 120 2.53 3.76 15.33
N PRO A 121 2.56 3.48 14.01
CA PRO A 121 3.28 4.32 13.04
C PRO A 121 2.62 5.68 12.85
N TYR A 122 1.32 5.82 13.18
CA TYR A 122 0.57 7.07 13.10
C TYR A 122 1.01 8.13 14.11
N ARG A 123 1.78 7.75 15.12
CA ARG A 123 2.42 8.72 16.03
C ARG A 123 3.51 9.55 15.33
N HIS A 124 4.06 9.05 14.22
CA HIS A 124 5.18 9.67 13.52
C HIS A 124 4.76 10.39 12.23
N VAL A 125 3.85 9.75 11.46
CA VAL A 125 3.39 10.24 10.15
C VAL A 125 1.91 9.96 9.96
N ARG A 126 1.28 10.74 9.05
CA ARG A 126 -0.16 10.60 8.77
C ARG A 126 -0.50 9.41 7.90
N HIS A 127 0.39 9.03 6.96
CA HIS A 127 0.11 8.05 5.91
C HIS A 127 1.14 6.92 5.81
N PRO A 128 1.42 6.19 6.90
CA PRO A 128 2.43 5.11 6.87
C PRO A 128 2.03 3.96 5.94
N ASN A 129 0.73 3.64 5.86
CA ASN A 129 0.21 2.60 4.98
C ASN A 129 0.45 2.92 3.50
N TYR A 130 0.38 4.20 3.10
CA TYR A 130 0.60 4.59 1.71
C TYR A 130 2.06 4.49 1.30
N VAL A 131 2.98 4.77 2.23
CA VAL A 131 4.41 4.50 2.01
C VAL A 131 4.63 3.01 1.76
N ALA A 132 4.06 2.15 2.61
CA ALA A 132 4.19 0.71 2.47
C ALA A 132 3.67 0.21 1.12
N VAL A 133 2.45 0.62 0.71
CA VAL A 133 1.86 0.20 -0.57
C VAL A 133 2.70 0.67 -1.76
N LEU A 134 3.18 1.92 -1.77
CA LEU A 134 4.04 2.43 -2.85
C LEU A 134 5.33 1.62 -2.97
N VAL A 135 5.97 1.31 -1.86
CA VAL A 135 7.17 0.47 -1.84
C VAL A 135 6.85 -0.93 -2.35
N GLU A 136 5.78 -1.58 -1.85
CA GLU A 136 5.37 -2.92 -2.28
C GLU A 136 5.21 -3.04 -3.79
N VAL A 137 4.41 -2.14 -4.41
CA VAL A 137 4.10 -2.21 -5.85
C VAL A 137 5.32 -1.90 -6.73
N THR A 138 6.31 -1.20 -6.18
CA THR A 138 7.54 -0.85 -6.88
C THR A 138 8.58 -1.96 -6.79
N VAL A 139 8.90 -2.40 -5.57
CA VAL A 139 10.06 -3.28 -5.35
C VAL A 139 9.78 -4.75 -5.67
N LEU A 140 8.52 -5.20 -5.54
CA LEU A 140 8.15 -6.58 -5.86
C LEU A 140 8.44 -6.93 -7.34
N PRO A 141 8.03 -6.13 -8.35
CA PRO A 141 8.43 -6.36 -9.74
C PRO A 141 9.95 -6.27 -9.95
N LEU A 142 10.60 -5.28 -9.33
CA LEU A 142 12.05 -5.08 -9.47
C LEU A 142 12.86 -6.26 -8.95
N ALA A 143 12.39 -6.94 -7.91
CA ALA A 143 13.03 -8.14 -7.37
C ALA A 143 13.17 -9.27 -8.42
N GLY A 144 12.23 -9.35 -9.37
CA GLY A 144 12.26 -10.30 -10.47
C GLY A 144 12.86 -9.76 -11.78
N GLY A 145 13.36 -8.52 -11.81
CA GLY A 145 13.86 -7.90 -13.04
C GLY A 145 12.76 -7.35 -13.96
N ALA A 146 11.54 -7.22 -13.46
CA ALA A 146 10.43 -6.59 -14.17
C ALA A 146 10.52 -5.05 -14.03
N TRP A 147 11.52 -4.47 -14.72
CA TRP A 147 11.87 -3.05 -14.62
C TRP A 147 10.78 -2.12 -15.15
N ILE A 148 10.13 -2.52 -16.25
CA ILE A 148 9.05 -1.73 -16.87
C ILE A 148 7.86 -1.68 -15.92
N THR A 149 7.43 -2.84 -15.44
CA THR A 149 6.30 -2.96 -14.50
C THR A 149 6.57 -2.19 -13.21
N GLY A 150 7.75 -2.37 -12.60
CA GLY A 150 8.10 -1.69 -11.36
C GLY A 150 8.16 -0.17 -11.51
N SER A 151 8.76 0.34 -12.58
CA SER A 151 8.85 1.78 -12.85
C SER A 151 7.47 2.38 -13.17
N ALA A 152 6.68 1.71 -14.02
CA ALA A 152 5.33 2.16 -14.35
C ALA A 152 4.43 2.15 -13.11
N ALA A 153 4.49 1.10 -12.29
CA ALA A 153 3.75 1.02 -11.03
C ALA A 153 4.14 2.17 -10.10
N ALA A 154 5.44 2.46 -9.93
CA ALA A 154 5.91 3.57 -9.09
C ALA A 154 5.31 4.90 -9.53
N VAL A 155 5.39 5.24 -10.82
CA VAL A 155 4.88 6.51 -11.37
C VAL A 155 3.36 6.61 -11.25
N LEU A 156 2.64 5.59 -11.70
CA LEU A 156 1.18 5.58 -11.66
C LEU A 156 0.64 5.60 -10.23
N PHE A 157 1.20 4.78 -9.35
CA PHE A 157 0.78 4.76 -7.94
C PHE A 157 1.11 6.07 -7.23
N LEU A 158 2.27 6.67 -7.49
CA LEU A 158 2.62 7.97 -6.89
C LEU A 158 1.61 9.05 -7.29
N ALA A 159 1.19 9.10 -8.55
CA ALA A 159 0.18 10.04 -9.04
C ALA A 159 -1.19 9.80 -8.37
N LEU A 160 -1.63 8.53 -8.32
CA LEU A 160 -2.90 8.16 -7.69
C LEU A 160 -2.89 8.39 -6.17
N LEU A 161 -1.78 8.06 -5.50
CA LEU A 161 -1.61 8.33 -4.07
C LEU A 161 -1.62 9.82 -3.75
N ARG A 162 -1.01 10.64 -4.60
CA ARG A 162 -1.08 12.10 -4.44
C ARG A 162 -2.53 12.57 -4.48
N ALA A 163 -3.31 12.14 -5.46
CA ALA A 163 -4.72 12.48 -5.56
C ALA A 163 -5.50 12.00 -4.33
N ARG A 164 -5.24 10.76 -3.88
CA ARG A 164 -5.86 10.17 -2.70
C ARG A 164 -5.56 10.96 -1.43
N VAL A 165 -4.28 11.22 -1.17
CA VAL A 165 -3.86 11.96 0.03
C VAL A 165 -4.47 13.35 0.06
N LEU A 166 -4.48 14.07 -1.07
CA LEU A 166 -5.05 15.41 -1.11
C LEU A 166 -6.56 15.43 -0.84
N THR A 167 -7.30 14.45 -1.35
CA THR A 167 -8.75 14.36 -1.09
C THR A 167 -9.06 13.92 0.33
N GLU A 168 -8.34 12.92 0.83
CA GLU A 168 -8.47 12.43 2.20
C GLU A 168 -8.11 13.50 3.24
N GLU A 169 -6.98 14.18 3.06
CA GLU A 169 -6.55 15.23 3.99
C GLU A 169 -7.48 16.44 4.01
N ARG A 170 -8.07 16.82 2.87
CA ARG A 170 -9.09 17.88 2.85
C ARG A 170 -10.28 17.52 3.74
N ALA A 171 -10.74 16.28 3.67
CA ALA A 171 -11.88 15.82 4.47
C ALA A 171 -11.51 15.64 5.95
N LEU A 172 -10.33 15.10 6.25
CA LEU A 172 -9.86 14.86 7.61
C LEU A 172 -9.48 16.16 8.33
N LEU A 173 -8.69 17.04 7.70
CA LEU A 173 -8.24 18.29 8.32
C LEU A 173 -9.37 19.33 8.50
N ALA A 174 -10.49 19.17 7.80
CA ALA A 174 -11.70 19.94 8.04
C ALA A 174 -12.39 19.54 9.37
N ARG A 175 -11.99 18.44 10.01
CA ARG A 175 -12.50 17.99 11.30
C ARG A 175 -11.57 18.48 12.42
N PRO A 176 -12.09 19.30 13.38
CA PRO A 176 -11.27 19.88 14.44
C PRO A 176 -10.48 18.83 15.25
N GLU A 177 -11.11 17.69 15.53
CA GLU A 177 -10.50 16.60 16.30
C GLU A 177 -9.27 16.02 15.59
N TYR A 178 -9.34 15.84 14.26
CA TYR A 178 -8.21 15.37 13.48
C TYR A 178 -7.13 16.43 13.33
N ALA A 179 -7.52 17.66 13.04
CA ALA A 179 -6.59 18.77 12.90
C ALA A 179 -5.77 18.99 14.18
N ALA A 180 -6.42 18.93 15.35
CA ALA A 180 -5.74 19.04 16.65
C ALA A 180 -4.77 17.87 16.92
N ALA A 181 -5.13 16.63 16.56
CA ALA A 181 -4.33 15.45 16.86
C ALA A 181 -3.22 15.17 15.85
N MET A 182 -3.42 15.54 14.57
CA MET A 182 -2.58 15.10 13.45
C MET A 182 -2.05 16.26 12.57
N GLY A 183 -2.54 17.49 12.76
CA GLY A 183 -2.22 18.62 11.89
C GLY A 183 -0.72 18.90 11.76
N ASP A 184 0.03 18.81 12.86
CA ASP A 184 1.47 19.08 12.91
C ASP A 184 2.34 17.91 12.41
N ARG A 185 1.73 16.74 12.18
CA ARG A 185 2.50 15.56 11.73
C ARG A 185 2.77 15.62 10.23
N ARG A 186 3.95 15.16 9.85
CA ARG A 186 4.30 15.03 8.42
C ARG A 186 3.51 13.90 7.76
N ARG A 187 3.41 13.97 6.43
CA ARG A 187 2.65 12.99 5.63
C ARG A 187 3.28 11.60 5.62
N PHE A 188 4.58 11.51 5.28
CA PHE A 188 5.23 10.27 4.87
C PHE A 188 6.52 9.94 5.61
N VAL A 189 7.31 10.95 5.94
CA VAL A 189 8.65 10.76 6.55
C VAL A 189 8.65 11.37 7.94
N PRO A 190 9.07 10.61 8.97
CA PRO A 190 9.27 11.17 10.29
C PRO A 190 10.22 12.36 10.23
N GLY A 191 9.90 13.42 10.91
CA GLY A 191 10.77 14.60 10.99
C GLY A 191 10.54 15.27 12.31
N GLY A 192 11.59 15.87 12.90
CA GLY A 192 11.48 16.60 14.14
C GLY A 192 10.31 17.58 14.06
N GLY A 193 9.35 17.39 14.97
CA GLY A 193 8.34 18.39 15.24
C GLY A 193 9.05 19.67 15.73
N ARG A 194 8.46 20.79 15.37
CA ARG A 194 8.78 22.04 16.04
C ARG A 194 8.24 21.98 17.44
#